data_179a8af5939ac64f4c0c0156a4100528
#
_entry.id   179a8af5939ac64f4c0c0156a4100528
#
_cell.length_a   1.000
_cell.length_b   1.000
_cell.length_c   1.000
_cell.angle_alpha   90.00
_cell.angle_beta   90.00
_cell.angle_gamma   90.00
#
_symmetry.space_group_name_H-M   'P 1'
#
loop_
_entity.id
_entity.type
_entity.pdbx_description
1 polymer ?
#
loop_
_entity_poly.entity_id
_entity_poly.type
_entity_poly.pdbx_seq_one_letter_code
_entity_poly.pdbx_strand_id
1 'polypeptide(L)'
;MLSLRRPPRPSSHRSPAPTGCLARWAARAAAPVLAAAIGLSFAPASAAPAASPSAPAVAAANGTPLGSGTGLYPRVIRLERNGAANGRVLASVVSFDGNNGIGAIHESTDGGATFRQVGSVADPESSGGQGLCCSTLFELPRQVGALAPGTLLWAASSGADEQNRRMALRVWRSNDVGRTWSYLSTCATANGTGGLWEPEFSVAADGALVCHYADETDPAHNQKLAAARSYDGVAWQDRRNTVASSWEPDRPGMPMVRRLPNGTYFMSYEICNPGGQYQCVVHYRTSPDGWNWGDPASLGYRPETVDGKYFRAAPTIAWAPAPGGGANGRLLLIGQQLLNRDGTPAADSGRTILANTENGTGPWYEIEAPVKVAAPTATYCPNYSSPLLPSADGRTVLEIATDWDGGVCRPYVATGPVTGSGDAAGVADGARYRLVNANSGHCLDVAADSRNAGGNVQQWTCNGLGPQAWTLRSHGDAFTLTGVNSGYCLDVENGSATPGANVRQWYCNAATAQDWRLQNAGRGYYRLVVKSSGQCLDVSQGSRTAGANVQQWTCNGQQPQLWRLERV
;
A
#
# COMPACT_ATOMS: atom_id res chain seq x y z
N MET A 1 -57.13 22.86 12.96
CA MET A 1 -56.83 21.64 13.77
C MET A 1 -57.06 20.45 12.89
N LEU A 2 -56.03 19.97 12.21
CA LEU A 2 -56.01 18.65 11.55
C LEU A 2 -54.64 18.03 11.82
N SER A 3 -54.66 17.00 12.67
CA SER A 3 -53.52 16.20 13.08
C SER A 3 -53.15 15.25 11.95
N LEU A 4 -52.01 15.47 11.29
CA LEU A 4 -51.41 14.53 10.35
C LEU A 4 -50.58 13.50 11.16
N ARG A 5 -51.09 12.29 11.30
CA ARG A 5 -50.37 11.13 11.82
C ARG A 5 -49.29 10.71 10.79
N ARG A 6 -48.03 10.61 11.22
CA ARG A 6 -46.95 9.99 10.45
C ARG A 6 -47.20 8.48 10.35
N PRO A 7 -46.94 7.87 9.19
CA PRO A 7 -46.96 6.40 9.07
C PRO A 7 -45.78 5.76 9.86
N PRO A 8 -45.93 4.51 10.33
CA PRO A 8 -44.87 3.81 11.03
C PRO A 8 -43.69 3.51 10.07
N ARG A 9 -42.46 3.68 10.56
CA ARG A 9 -41.27 3.32 9.85
C ARG A 9 -41.25 1.80 9.63
N PRO A 10 -40.82 1.28 8.46
CA PRO A 10 -40.59 -0.12 8.28
C PRO A 10 -39.43 -0.57 9.19
N SER A 11 -39.62 -1.66 9.89
CA SER A 11 -38.59 -2.35 10.66
C SER A 11 -37.43 -2.74 9.72
N SER A 12 -36.27 -2.15 9.91
CA SER A 12 -35.06 -2.52 9.21
C SER A 12 -34.69 -3.94 9.62
N HIS A 13 -34.91 -4.90 8.74
CA HIS A 13 -34.23 -6.18 8.83
C HIS A 13 -32.73 -5.89 8.65
N ARG A 14 -31.98 -5.91 9.74
CA ARG A 14 -30.51 -5.96 9.71
C ARG A 14 -30.14 -7.24 8.96
N SER A 15 -29.66 -7.12 7.75
CA SER A 15 -28.89 -8.21 7.14
C SER A 15 -27.73 -8.49 8.08
N PRO A 16 -27.44 -9.77 8.42
CA PRO A 16 -26.28 -10.07 9.24
C PRO A 16 -25.06 -9.55 8.50
N ALA A 17 -24.28 -8.67 9.14
CA ALA A 17 -22.95 -8.31 8.70
C ALA A 17 -22.19 -9.61 8.39
N PRO A 18 -21.27 -9.63 7.41
CA PRO A 18 -20.39 -10.77 7.25
C PRO A 18 -19.65 -10.93 8.58
N THR A 19 -20.15 -11.89 9.37
CA THR A 19 -19.61 -12.24 10.68
C THR A 19 -18.12 -12.46 10.53
N GLY A 20 -17.36 -11.82 11.37
CA GLY A 20 -15.93 -11.63 11.40
C GLY A 20 -15.11 -12.74 10.77
N CYS A 21 -14.00 -12.37 10.22
CA CYS A 21 -13.06 -13.20 9.46
C CYS A 21 -12.67 -14.55 10.07
N LEU A 22 -13.04 -14.86 11.31
CA LEU A 22 -12.52 -16.01 12.04
C LEU A 22 -13.59 -16.97 12.60
N ALA A 23 -14.85 -16.57 12.78
CA ALA A 23 -15.87 -17.39 13.42
C ALA A 23 -16.29 -18.67 12.66
N ARG A 24 -15.83 -18.88 11.43
CA ARG A 24 -16.17 -20.08 10.62
C ARG A 24 -15.09 -21.17 10.60
N TRP A 25 -14.02 -21.06 11.35
CA TRP A 25 -12.84 -21.93 11.21
C TRP A 25 -12.80 -23.11 12.18
N ALA A 26 -13.35 -22.98 13.37
CA ALA A 26 -13.33 -24.04 14.37
C ALA A 26 -14.37 -25.17 14.15
N ALA A 27 -15.33 -25.00 13.25
CA ALA A 27 -16.49 -25.90 13.15
C ALA A 27 -16.36 -27.06 12.14
N ARG A 28 -15.23 -27.30 11.49
CA ARG A 28 -15.09 -28.35 10.45
C ARG A 28 -14.06 -29.46 10.73
N ALA A 29 -13.68 -29.69 11.94
CA ALA A 29 -12.80 -30.81 12.31
C ALA A 29 -13.43 -31.79 13.30
N ALA A 30 -14.71 -32.10 13.20
CA ALA A 30 -15.31 -33.24 13.90
C ALA A 30 -16.37 -33.90 13.00
N ALA A 31 -15.97 -34.94 12.28
CA ALA A 31 -16.91 -35.86 11.66
C ALA A 31 -17.40 -36.87 12.71
N PRO A 32 -18.70 -37.07 12.90
CA PRO A 32 -19.17 -38.16 13.77
C PRO A 32 -19.08 -39.48 12.99
N VAL A 33 -18.42 -40.46 13.60
CA VAL A 33 -18.52 -41.88 13.22
C VAL A 33 -19.90 -42.38 13.63
N LEU A 34 -20.78 -42.61 12.66
CA LEU A 34 -22.03 -43.37 12.89
C LEU A 34 -21.82 -44.80 12.41
N ALA A 35 -21.83 -45.73 13.33
CA ALA A 35 -21.96 -47.14 13.02
C ALA A 35 -23.40 -47.43 12.56
N ALA A 36 -23.58 -48.03 11.39
CA ALA A 36 -24.85 -48.57 10.96
C ALA A 36 -24.67 -50.02 10.53
N ALA A 37 -25.58 -50.84 11.02
CA ALA A 37 -25.61 -52.28 10.87
C ALA A 37 -26.06 -52.77 9.46
N ILE A 38 -25.67 -53.98 9.22
CA ILE A 38 -25.72 -54.79 8.01
C ILE A 38 -27.17 -55.06 7.53
N GLY A 39 -27.40 -54.81 6.25
CA GLY A 39 -28.52 -55.36 5.51
C GLY A 39 -28.09 -55.69 4.08
N LEU A 40 -27.90 -56.96 3.75
CA LEU A 40 -27.56 -57.47 2.43
C LEU A 40 -28.76 -57.37 1.48
N SER A 41 -28.62 -56.64 0.40
CA SER A 41 -29.47 -56.76 -0.80
C SER A 41 -28.62 -56.58 -2.05
N PHE A 42 -28.60 -57.60 -2.90
CA PHE A 42 -27.92 -57.57 -4.21
C PHE A 42 -28.71 -56.71 -5.19
N ALA A 43 -28.07 -55.74 -5.81
CA ALA A 43 -28.54 -55.03 -6.99
C ALA A 43 -27.37 -54.78 -7.97
N PRO A 44 -27.64 -54.66 -9.30
CA PRO A 44 -26.61 -54.83 -10.32
C PRO A 44 -25.63 -53.66 -10.37
N ALA A 45 -24.39 -53.96 -10.83
CA ALA A 45 -23.30 -53.03 -10.98
C ALA A 45 -23.66 -51.83 -11.89
N SER A 46 -23.80 -50.65 -11.31
CA SER A 46 -23.79 -49.40 -12.04
C SER A 46 -22.34 -48.93 -12.20
N ALA A 47 -21.95 -48.57 -13.41
CA ALA A 47 -20.65 -48.01 -13.71
C ALA A 47 -20.38 -46.78 -12.83
N ALA A 48 -19.21 -46.75 -12.22
CA ALA A 48 -18.75 -45.58 -11.44
C ALA A 48 -18.73 -44.34 -12.35
N PRO A 49 -19.26 -43.18 -11.89
CA PRO A 49 -19.09 -41.93 -12.61
C PRO A 49 -17.60 -41.60 -12.73
N ALA A 50 -17.15 -41.25 -13.93
CA ALA A 50 -15.81 -40.77 -14.17
C ALA A 50 -15.50 -39.60 -13.23
N ALA A 51 -14.37 -39.67 -12.53
CA ALA A 51 -13.90 -38.59 -11.68
C ALA A 51 -13.82 -37.29 -12.50
N SER A 52 -14.53 -36.26 -12.06
CA SER A 52 -14.40 -34.93 -12.64
C SER A 52 -12.92 -34.52 -12.58
N PRO A 53 -12.38 -33.92 -13.64
CA PRO A 53 -11.01 -33.45 -13.59
C PRO A 53 -10.87 -32.46 -12.41
N SER A 54 -9.96 -32.77 -11.49
CA SER A 54 -9.59 -31.85 -10.42
C SER A 54 -9.14 -30.54 -11.06
N ALA A 55 -9.72 -29.41 -10.64
CA ALA A 55 -9.22 -28.11 -11.05
C ALA A 55 -7.70 -28.06 -10.79
N PRO A 56 -6.91 -27.49 -11.71
CA PRO A 56 -5.48 -27.40 -11.51
C PRO A 56 -5.21 -26.71 -10.18
N ALA A 57 -4.37 -27.31 -9.35
CA ALA A 57 -3.93 -26.70 -8.10
C ALA A 57 -3.27 -25.36 -8.46
N VAL A 58 -3.86 -24.26 -7.99
CA VAL A 58 -3.25 -22.93 -8.12
C VAL A 58 -1.93 -23.01 -7.35
N ALA A 59 -0.81 -22.71 -8.02
CA ALA A 59 0.49 -22.70 -7.39
C ALA A 59 0.48 -21.68 -6.24
N ALA A 60 1.00 -22.08 -5.08
CA ALA A 60 1.18 -21.17 -3.94
C ALA A 60 2.07 -19.98 -4.34
N ALA A 61 1.95 -18.87 -3.61
CA ALA A 61 2.78 -17.69 -3.84
C ALA A 61 4.28 -18.06 -3.87
N ASN A 62 5.06 -17.35 -4.69
CA ASN A 62 6.51 -17.45 -4.62
C ASN A 62 7.02 -16.81 -3.32
N GLY A 63 8.19 -17.20 -2.87
CA GLY A 63 8.82 -16.70 -1.65
C GLY A 63 9.07 -17.80 -0.64
N THR A 64 9.71 -17.43 0.46
CA THR A 64 10.02 -18.35 1.57
C THR A 64 8.87 -18.31 2.58
N PRO A 65 8.30 -19.46 2.98
CA PRO A 65 7.27 -19.48 4.01
C PRO A 65 7.77 -18.90 5.34
N LEU A 66 6.98 -18.04 5.96
CA LEU A 66 7.20 -17.56 7.31
C LEU A 66 6.54 -18.52 8.32
N GLY A 67 7.26 -19.54 8.75
CA GLY A 67 6.72 -20.59 9.62
C GLY A 67 5.98 -21.70 8.86
N SER A 68 5.50 -22.71 9.59
CA SER A 68 4.89 -23.93 9.04
C SER A 68 3.38 -23.99 9.14
N GLY A 69 2.77 -23.12 9.95
CA GLY A 69 1.33 -23.10 10.25
C GLY A 69 0.56 -21.98 9.59
N THR A 70 -0.68 -21.80 10.02
CA THR A 70 -1.50 -20.64 9.70
C THR A 70 -0.85 -19.37 10.22
N GLY A 71 -0.73 -18.36 9.36
CA GLY A 71 -0.28 -17.04 9.74
C GLY A 71 -1.09 -15.99 8.99
N LEU A 72 -1.89 -15.21 9.72
CA LEU A 72 -2.81 -14.22 9.19
C LEU A 72 -2.33 -12.82 9.57
N TYR A 73 -2.76 -11.83 8.79
CA TYR A 73 -2.58 -10.43 9.10
C TYR A 73 -1.12 -10.07 9.48
N PRO A 74 -0.15 -10.33 8.58
CA PRO A 74 1.26 -10.13 8.90
C PRO A 74 1.59 -8.66 9.17
N ARG A 75 2.61 -8.42 9.99
CA ARG A 75 3.25 -7.12 10.21
C ARG A 75 4.76 -7.30 10.22
N VAL A 76 5.50 -6.28 9.81
CA VAL A 76 6.96 -6.32 9.76
C VAL A 76 7.55 -4.95 10.10
N ILE A 77 8.61 -4.96 10.92
CA ILE A 77 9.38 -3.77 11.28
C ILE A 77 10.89 -4.09 11.23
N ARG A 78 11.70 -3.06 11.02
CA ARG A 78 13.15 -3.07 11.23
C ARG A 78 13.45 -2.35 12.52
N LEU A 79 14.24 -2.97 13.39
CA LEU A 79 14.64 -2.35 14.66
C LEU A 79 15.64 -1.22 14.42
N GLU A 80 15.40 -0.07 15.02
CA GLU A 80 16.21 1.13 14.90
C GLU A 80 16.70 1.67 16.26
N ARG A 81 16.05 1.29 17.36
CA ARG A 81 16.26 1.82 18.71
C ARG A 81 16.61 0.76 19.75
N ASN A 82 17.04 -0.41 19.33
CA ASN A 82 17.36 -1.55 20.19
C ASN A 82 18.87 -1.89 20.26
N GLY A 83 19.74 -0.86 20.13
CA GLY A 83 21.18 -0.99 20.32
C GLY A 83 21.80 -2.05 19.38
N ALA A 84 22.40 -3.11 19.93
CA ALA A 84 23.01 -4.18 19.16
C ALA A 84 22.02 -5.00 18.32
N ALA A 85 20.72 -4.86 18.54
CA ALA A 85 19.69 -5.50 17.73
C ALA A 85 19.21 -4.63 16.56
N ASN A 86 19.71 -3.39 16.43
CA ASN A 86 19.37 -2.54 15.29
C ASN A 86 19.70 -3.21 13.96
N GLY A 87 18.83 -3.03 12.99
CA GLY A 87 18.91 -3.67 11.68
C GLY A 87 18.24 -5.05 11.60
N ARG A 88 17.98 -5.73 12.73
CA ARG A 88 17.18 -6.97 12.72
C ARG A 88 15.76 -6.67 12.26
N VAL A 89 15.15 -7.64 11.61
CA VAL A 89 13.76 -7.55 11.15
C VAL A 89 12.90 -8.43 12.05
N LEU A 90 11.83 -7.85 12.58
CA LEU A 90 10.80 -8.61 13.31
C LEU A 90 9.53 -8.65 12.49
N ALA A 91 8.92 -9.83 12.40
CA ALA A 91 7.59 -10.03 11.82
C ALA A 91 6.64 -10.61 12.87
N SER A 92 5.39 -10.17 12.86
CA SER A 92 4.32 -10.80 13.64
C SER A 92 3.22 -11.30 12.72
N VAL A 93 2.62 -12.43 13.09
CA VAL A 93 1.43 -12.97 12.44
C VAL A 93 0.44 -13.41 13.50
N VAL A 94 -0.85 -13.27 13.21
CA VAL A 94 -1.89 -13.93 13.99
C VAL A 94 -1.88 -15.41 13.64
N SER A 95 -1.72 -16.25 14.64
CA SER A 95 -1.67 -17.72 14.54
C SER A 95 -2.50 -18.36 15.63
N PHE A 96 -2.51 -19.68 15.70
CA PHE A 96 -3.33 -20.41 16.65
C PHE A 96 -2.55 -21.56 17.28
N ASP A 97 -2.69 -21.71 18.59
CA ASP A 97 -2.29 -22.89 19.35
C ASP A 97 -3.56 -23.58 19.85
N GLY A 98 -4.00 -24.61 19.14
CA GLY A 98 -5.34 -25.17 19.33
C GLY A 98 -6.41 -24.11 19.09
N ASN A 99 -7.24 -23.84 20.09
CA ASN A 99 -8.30 -22.83 20.07
C ASN A 99 -7.84 -21.46 20.63
N ASN A 100 -6.54 -21.28 20.90
CA ASN A 100 -6.02 -20.05 21.45
C ASN A 100 -5.42 -19.20 20.33
N GLY A 101 -5.91 -17.98 20.14
CA GLY A 101 -5.29 -17.01 19.24
C GLY A 101 -3.99 -16.50 19.85
N ILE A 102 -2.91 -16.51 19.07
CA ILE A 102 -1.60 -16.01 19.49
C ILE A 102 -1.01 -15.06 18.45
N GLY A 103 -0.23 -14.07 18.91
CA GLY A 103 0.64 -13.27 18.05
C GLY A 103 2.02 -13.95 17.96
N ALA A 104 2.31 -14.71 16.90
CA ALA A 104 3.61 -15.33 16.73
C ALA A 104 4.64 -14.31 16.24
N ILE A 105 5.78 -14.21 16.92
CA ILE A 105 6.85 -13.24 16.63
C ILE A 105 8.04 -13.96 16.04
N HIS A 106 8.45 -13.52 14.86
CA HIS A 106 9.58 -14.05 14.11
C HIS A 106 10.68 -13.01 13.97
N GLU A 107 11.94 -13.44 14.03
CA GLU A 107 13.13 -12.61 13.90
C GLU A 107 13.95 -13.04 12.68
N SER A 108 14.45 -12.08 11.95
CA SER A 108 15.52 -12.23 10.96
C SER A 108 16.74 -11.41 11.37
N THR A 109 17.93 -12.00 11.23
CA THR A 109 19.22 -11.34 11.46
C THR A 109 20.01 -11.15 10.17
N ASP A 110 19.47 -11.55 9.03
CA ASP A 110 20.06 -11.53 7.69
C ASP A 110 19.30 -10.64 6.70
N GLY A 111 18.65 -9.59 7.22
CA GLY A 111 17.93 -8.61 6.40
C GLY A 111 16.58 -9.06 5.86
N GLY A 112 16.04 -10.17 6.38
CA GLY A 112 14.75 -10.73 5.96
C GLY A 112 14.86 -11.93 5.02
N ALA A 113 16.06 -12.47 4.80
CA ALA A 113 16.25 -13.67 3.97
C ALA A 113 15.71 -14.92 4.65
N THR A 114 15.94 -15.05 5.97
CA THR A 114 15.40 -16.16 6.78
C THR A 114 14.78 -15.63 8.08
N PHE A 115 13.79 -16.35 8.58
CA PHE A 115 13.09 -16.03 9.81
C PHE A 115 13.02 -17.24 10.74
N ARG A 116 13.09 -16.98 12.05
CA ARG A 116 12.80 -17.97 13.09
C ARG A 116 11.85 -17.38 14.12
N GLN A 117 10.95 -18.19 14.64
CA GLN A 117 10.09 -17.75 15.75
C GLN A 117 10.93 -17.56 17.00
N VAL A 118 10.78 -16.42 17.68
CA VAL A 118 11.54 -16.03 18.87
C VAL A 118 10.67 -15.79 20.10
N GLY A 119 9.37 -15.61 19.89
CA GLY A 119 8.43 -15.37 20.96
C GLY A 119 6.98 -15.49 20.49
N SER A 120 6.06 -15.31 21.42
CA SER A 120 4.63 -15.20 21.13
C SER A 120 3.93 -14.31 22.16
N VAL A 121 2.86 -13.65 21.70
CA VAL A 121 1.90 -12.95 22.58
C VAL A 121 0.68 -13.86 22.75
N ALA A 122 0.42 -14.28 23.98
CA ALA A 122 -0.75 -15.08 24.34
C ALA A 122 -1.66 -14.23 25.23
N ASP A 123 -2.78 -13.77 24.68
CA ASP A 123 -3.75 -12.94 25.39
C ASP A 123 -4.84 -13.82 25.97
N PRO A 124 -5.09 -13.78 27.31
CA PRO A 124 -6.16 -14.55 27.92
C PRO A 124 -7.55 -14.31 27.30
N GLU A 125 -7.82 -13.07 26.82
CA GLU A 125 -9.08 -12.73 26.14
C GLU A 125 -9.15 -13.19 24.67
N SER A 126 -8.14 -13.92 24.21
CA SER A 126 -8.11 -14.57 22.89
C SER A 126 -8.00 -16.10 23.02
N SER A 127 -8.08 -16.63 24.24
CA SER A 127 -7.95 -18.06 24.54
C SER A 127 -9.31 -18.75 24.50
N GLY A 128 -9.34 -20.09 24.40
CA GLY A 128 -10.56 -20.88 24.49
C GLY A 128 -11.57 -20.64 23.36
N GLY A 129 -11.14 -20.14 22.22
CA GLY A 129 -12.00 -19.85 21.08
C GLY A 129 -12.64 -18.45 21.11
N GLN A 130 -12.21 -17.57 22.01
CA GLN A 130 -12.71 -16.19 22.08
C GLN A 130 -12.30 -15.32 20.88
N GLY A 131 -11.32 -15.77 20.10
CA GLY A 131 -10.90 -15.17 18.85
C GLY A 131 -9.88 -14.04 18.97
N LEU A 132 -8.97 -14.01 18.01
CA LEU A 132 -7.93 -13.02 17.83
C LEU A 132 -7.89 -12.58 16.36
N CYS A 133 -7.82 -11.27 16.10
CA CYS A 133 -7.65 -10.73 14.74
C CYS A 133 -6.68 -9.55 14.74
N CYS A 134 -6.12 -9.31 13.56
CA CYS A 134 -5.75 -7.98 13.12
C CYS A 134 -4.70 -7.30 14.01
N SER A 135 -3.55 -7.97 14.22
CA SER A 135 -2.50 -7.43 15.09
C SER A 135 -1.65 -6.36 14.40
N THR A 136 -1.05 -5.49 15.20
CA THR A 136 0.03 -4.58 14.80
C THR A 136 1.29 -4.87 15.60
N LEU A 137 2.46 -4.48 15.03
CA LEU A 137 3.77 -4.53 15.68
C LEU A 137 4.45 -3.18 15.47
N PHE A 138 4.92 -2.56 16.55
CA PHE A 138 5.44 -1.20 16.51
C PHE A 138 6.66 -1.04 17.45
N GLU A 139 7.72 -0.40 16.98
CA GLU A 139 8.84 0.03 17.81
C GLU A 139 8.68 1.51 18.15
N LEU A 140 8.73 1.87 19.43
CA LEU A 140 8.65 3.26 19.84
C LEU A 140 9.85 4.07 19.32
N PRO A 141 9.65 5.08 18.46
CA PRO A 141 10.73 5.86 17.90
C PRO A 141 11.32 6.84 18.92
N ARG A 142 10.60 7.14 19.98
CA ARG A 142 10.97 8.06 21.08
C ARG A 142 10.27 7.66 22.37
N GLN A 143 10.68 8.27 23.46
CA GLN A 143 10.07 8.05 24.78
C GLN A 143 8.60 8.49 24.80
N VAL A 144 7.74 7.67 25.46
CA VAL A 144 6.33 7.95 25.76
C VAL A 144 6.10 7.62 27.24
N GLY A 145 5.96 8.64 28.10
CA GLY A 145 5.91 8.46 29.54
C GLY A 145 7.14 7.71 30.07
N ALA A 146 6.94 6.56 30.71
CA ALA A 146 8.01 5.68 31.18
C ALA A 146 8.51 4.68 30.13
N LEU A 147 7.89 4.60 28.96
CA LEU A 147 8.29 3.69 27.91
C LEU A 147 9.46 4.28 27.12
N ALA A 148 10.62 3.64 27.16
CA ALA A 148 11.83 4.08 26.48
C ALA A 148 11.71 3.92 24.95
N PRO A 149 12.50 4.70 24.16
CA PRO A 149 12.70 4.41 22.74
C PRO A 149 13.14 2.96 22.56
N GLY A 150 12.65 2.28 21.52
CA GLY A 150 12.93 0.85 21.28
C GLY A 150 12.01 -0.12 22.00
N THR A 151 11.18 0.33 22.96
CA THR A 151 10.11 -0.54 23.49
C THR A 151 9.24 -1.03 22.35
N LEU A 152 9.05 -2.35 22.24
CA LEU A 152 8.16 -2.92 21.25
C LEU A 152 6.74 -2.96 21.80
N LEU A 153 5.80 -2.55 20.98
CA LEU A 153 4.37 -2.67 21.25
C LEU A 153 3.74 -3.64 20.25
N TRP A 154 2.87 -4.49 20.75
CA TRP A 154 1.99 -5.34 19.97
C TRP A 154 0.57 -5.12 20.44
N ALA A 155 -0.37 -4.98 19.51
CA ALA A 155 -1.78 -4.89 19.85
C ALA A 155 -2.61 -5.70 18.86
N ALA A 156 -3.76 -6.18 19.31
CA ALA A 156 -4.68 -6.92 18.47
C ALA A 156 -6.12 -6.74 18.94
N SER A 157 -7.05 -7.15 18.08
CA SER A 157 -8.48 -7.25 18.37
C SER A 157 -8.76 -8.57 19.09
N SER A 158 -8.94 -8.53 20.42
CA SER A 158 -9.24 -9.70 21.27
C SER A 158 -10.74 -9.84 21.51
N GLY A 159 -11.25 -11.07 21.69
CA GLY A 159 -12.66 -11.36 21.94
C GLY A 159 -13.54 -11.26 20.69
N ALA A 160 -12.98 -11.54 19.50
CA ALA A 160 -13.66 -11.35 18.22
C ALA A 160 -14.77 -12.38 17.93
N ASP A 161 -14.65 -13.59 18.47
CA ASP A 161 -15.50 -14.75 18.14
C ASP A 161 -16.54 -15.11 19.20
N GLU A 162 -16.56 -14.38 20.32
CA GLU A 162 -17.54 -14.61 21.37
C GLU A 162 -18.97 -14.26 20.92
N GLN A 163 -19.94 -15.06 21.31
CA GLN A 163 -21.35 -14.86 20.96
C GLN A 163 -21.89 -13.52 21.47
N ASN A 164 -21.53 -13.13 22.69
CA ASN A 164 -21.87 -11.85 23.30
C ASN A 164 -20.63 -10.99 23.50
N ARG A 165 -19.83 -10.91 22.45
CA ARG A 165 -18.50 -10.31 22.47
C ARG A 165 -18.49 -8.89 23.05
N ARG A 166 -17.41 -8.60 23.75
CA ARG A 166 -16.99 -7.28 24.21
C ARG A 166 -15.53 -7.11 23.80
N MET A 167 -15.33 -6.82 22.53
CA MET A 167 -13.98 -6.73 21.97
C MET A 167 -13.15 -5.65 22.65
N ALA A 168 -11.86 -5.92 22.76
CA ALA A 168 -10.89 -4.98 23.30
C ALA A 168 -9.64 -4.93 22.39
N LEU A 169 -9.07 -3.75 22.26
CA LEU A 169 -7.77 -3.55 21.61
C LEU A 169 -6.70 -3.55 22.70
N ARG A 170 -6.14 -4.73 22.96
CA ARG A 170 -5.22 -4.97 24.06
C ARG A 170 -3.78 -4.78 23.62
N VAL A 171 -3.02 -4.02 24.41
CA VAL A 171 -1.65 -3.59 24.11
C VAL A 171 -0.68 -4.36 25.00
N TRP A 172 0.30 -4.98 24.38
CA TRP A 172 1.37 -5.73 25.00
C TRP A 172 2.70 -5.07 24.70
N ARG A 173 3.66 -5.15 25.62
CA ARG A 173 5.01 -4.61 25.45
C ARG A 173 6.08 -5.69 25.60
N SER A 174 7.18 -5.49 24.88
CA SER A 174 8.42 -6.25 25.04
C SER A 174 9.61 -5.29 25.14
N ASN A 175 10.55 -5.62 26.05
CA ASN A 175 11.82 -4.91 26.20
C ASN A 175 13.04 -5.80 25.88
N ASP A 176 12.81 -6.99 25.34
CA ASP A 176 13.81 -8.01 25.04
C ASP A 176 13.75 -8.47 23.56
N VAL A 177 13.44 -7.52 22.69
CA VAL A 177 13.42 -7.75 21.22
C VAL A 177 12.39 -8.83 20.84
N GLY A 178 11.20 -8.79 21.47
CA GLY A 178 10.06 -9.63 21.12
C GLY A 178 10.08 -11.06 21.67
N ARG A 179 11.00 -11.38 22.59
CA ARG A 179 11.09 -12.73 23.18
C ARG A 179 10.05 -12.98 24.24
N THR A 180 9.85 -11.98 25.10
CA THR A 180 8.79 -12.03 26.13
C THR A 180 7.90 -10.80 26.05
N TRP A 181 6.64 -10.99 26.40
CA TRP A 181 5.63 -9.95 26.33
C TRP A 181 4.85 -9.86 27.64
N SER A 182 4.57 -8.65 28.05
CA SER A 182 3.73 -8.36 29.21
C SER A 182 2.59 -7.43 28.79
N TYR A 183 1.40 -7.67 29.35
CA TYR A 183 0.26 -6.77 29.16
C TYR A 183 0.60 -5.37 29.64
N LEU A 184 0.29 -4.37 28.84
CA LEU A 184 0.54 -2.97 29.17
C LEU A 184 -0.76 -2.22 29.47
N SER A 185 -1.72 -2.25 28.54
CA SER A 185 -2.96 -1.49 28.64
C SER A 185 -3.99 -1.94 27.60
N THR A 186 -5.15 -1.28 27.59
CA THR A 186 -6.19 -1.46 26.55
C THR A 186 -6.51 -0.10 25.94
N CYS A 187 -6.26 0.09 24.64
CA CYS A 187 -6.48 1.40 24.01
C CYS A 187 -7.94 1.69 23.70
N ALA A 188 -8.75 0.65 23.48
CA ALA A 188 -10.19 0.78 23.32
C ALA A 188 -10.90 -0.49 23.77
N THR A 189 -12.10 -0.33 24.35
CA THR A 189 -13.01 -1.42 24.74
C THR A 189 -14.37 -1.16 24.15
N ALA A 190 -15.00 -2.17 23.57
CA ALA A 190 -16.32 -2.09 23.00
C ALA A 190 -17.37 -1.88 24.09
N ASN A 191 -18.29 -0.95 23.87
CA ASN A 191 -19.43 -0.71 24.76
C ASN A 191 -20.65 -1.59 24.44
N GLY A 192 -20.55 -2.41 23.40
CA GLY A 192 -21.58 -3.31 22.90
C GLY A 192 -20.97 -4.51 22.20
N THR A 193 -21.77 -5.20 21.40
CA THR A 193 -21.33 -6.35 20.58
C THR A 193 -20.72 -5.93 19.22
N GLY A 194 -20.66 -4.64 18.92
CA GLY A 194 -19.94 -4.10 17.76
C GLY A 194 -18.45 -4.40 17.84
N GLY A 195 -17.80 -4.54 16.69
CA GLY A 195 -16.37 -4.83 16.60
C GLY A 195 -15.49 -3.63 16.87
N LEU A 196 -14.28 -3.91 17.38
CA LEU A 196 -13.14 -3.01 17.39
C LEU A 196 -12.02 -3.71 16.63
N TRP A 197 -11.54 -3.14 15.52
CA TRP A 197 -10.68 -3.85 14.59
C TRP A 197 -9.39 -3.09 14.28
N GLU A 198 -8.35 -3.84 13.92
CA GLU A 198 -7.20 -3.36 13.17
C GLU A 198 -6.43 -2.21 13.88
N PRO A 199 -5.99 -2.42 15.13
CA PRO A 199 -5.20 -1.40 15.79
C PRO A 199 -3.91 -1.11 15.02
N GLU A 200 -3.57 0.18 14.88
CA GLU A 200 -2.31 0.65 14.32
C GLU A 200 -1.76 1.76 15.22
N PHE A 201 -0.43 1.84 15.37
CA PHE A 201 0.21 2.85 16.20
C PHE A 201 0.96 3.89 15.38
N SER A 202 0.92 5.12 15.88
CA SER A 202 1.83 6.20 15.50
C SER A 202 2.19 7.04 16.72
N VAL A 203 3.25 7.85 16.61
CA VAL A 203 3.54 8.87 17.61
C VAL A 203 3.30 10.23 16.97
N ALA A 204 2.33 10.98 17.51
CA ALA A 204 1.95 12.30 17.02
C ALA A 204 3.06 13.35 17.26
N ALA A 205 2.95 14.50 16.63
CA ALA A 205 3.95 15.56 16.72
C ALA A 205 4.17 16.06 18.16
N ASP A 206 3.09 16.08 18.97
CA ASP A 206 3.13 16.46 20.40
C ASP A 206 3.75 15.39 21.32
N GLY A 207 4.05 14.20 20.81
CA GLY A 207 4.66 13.11 21.56
C GLY A 207 3.69 12.04 22.04
N ALA A 208 2.41 12.22 21.87
CA ALA A 208 1.44 11.22 22.26
C ALA A 208 1.55 9.96 21.38
N LEU A 209 1.49 8.79 22.00
CA LEU A 209 1.20 7.53 21.31
C LEU A 209 -0.27 7.54 20.88
N VAL A 210 -0.53 7.30 19.61
CA VAL A 210 -1.88 7.24 19.04
C VAL A 210 -2.19 5.83 18.62
N CYS A 211 -3.33 5.31 19.06
CA CYS A 211 -3.92 4.05 18.61
C CYS A 211 -5.05 4.39 17.63
N HIS A 212 -4.87 4.03 16.36
CA HIS A 212 -5.88 4.15 15.31
C HIS A 212 -6.59 2.82 15.15
N TYR A 213 -7.89 2.82 14.90
CA TYR A 213 -8.66 1.57 14.79
C TYR A 213 -9.99 1.78 14.05
N ALA A 214 -10.58 0.68 13.58
CA ALA A 214 -11.95 0.67 13.07
C ALA A 214 -12.94 0.35 14.21
N ASP A 215 -14.08 1.06 14.23
CA ASP A 215 -15.06 1.05 15.33
C ASP A 215 -16.47 0.83 14.78
N GLU A 216 -17.08 -0.30 15.13
CA GLU A 216 -18.48 -0.66 14.85
C GLU A 216 -19.41 -0.39 16.05
N THR A 217 -18.93 0.22 17.11
CA THR A 217 -19.70 0.37 18.36
C THR A 217 -20.56 1.64 18.36
N ASP A 218 -20.37 2.54 17.41
CA ASP A 218 -21.16 3.77 17.27
C ASP A 218 -22.44 3.51 16.47
N PRO A 219 -23.63 3.71 17.07
CA PRO A 219 -24.89 3.43 16.37
C PRO A 219 -25.18 4.37 15.18
N ALA A 220 -24.45 5.48 15.06
CA ALA A 220 -24.59 6.40 13.94
C ALA A 220 -23.84 5.96 12.66
N HIS A 221 -22.94 4.99 12.78
CA HIS A 221 -22.10 4.50 11.70
C HIS A 221 -22.06 2.96 11.70
N ASN A 222 -22.14 2.34 10.55
CA ASN A 222 -21.93 0.90 10.44
C ASN A 222 -20.50 0.55 10.87
N GLN A 223 -19.53 1.35 10.39
CA GLN A 223 -18.13 1.34 10.83
C GLN A 223 -17.52 2.71 10.55
N LYS A 224 -16.60 3.14 11.40
CA LYS A 224 -15.82 4.35 11.23
C LYS A 224 -14.39 4.13 11.63
N LEU A 225 -13.47 5.00 11.24
CA LEU A 225 -12.13 5.06 11.83
C LEU A 225 -12.13 6.02 13.01
N ALA A 226 -11.54 5.55 14.10
CA ALA A 226 -11.38 6.32 15.32
C ALA A 226 -9.91 6.28 15.78
N ALA A 227 -9.57 7.18 16.68
CA ALA A 227 -8.27 7.20 17.34
C ALA A 227 -8.43 7.57 18.83
N ALA A 228 -7.54 7.01 19.65
CA ALA A 228 -7.32 7.41 21.03
C ALA A 228 -5.84 7.72 21.22
N ARG A 229 -5.47 8.61 22.15
CA ARG A 229 -4.07 8.92 22.43
C ARG A 229 -3.70 8.71 23.89
N SER A 230 -2.41 8.49 24.11
CA SER A 230 -1.82 8.32 25.44
C SER A 230 -0.45 8.98 25.51
N TYR A 231 -0.15 9.65 26.60
CA TYR A 231 1.17 10.25 26.88
C TYR A 231 2.07 9.36 27.72
N ASP A 232 1.56 8.21 28.18
CA ASP A 232 2.30 7.25 29.02
C ASP A 232 2.19 5.79 28.51
N GLY A 233 1.38 5.56 27.47
CA GLY A 233 1.08 4.23 26.92
C GLY A 233 0.08 3.42 27.76
N VAL A 234 -0.41 3.96 28.87
CA VAL A 234 -1.30 3.28 29.82
C VAL A 234 -2.67 3.93 29.88
N ALA A 235 -2.72 5.24 30.10
CA ALA A 235 -3.96 6.01 30.17
C ALA A 235 -4.33 6.53 28.78
N TRP A 236 -5.42 6.03 28.19
CA TRP A 236 -5.93 6.41 26.90
C TRP A 236 -7.08 7.41 26.99
N GLN A 237 -6.97 8.50 26.26
CA GLN A 237 -7.87 9.64 26.34
C GLN A 237 -8.17 10.25 24.98
N ASP A 238 -9.00 11.28 24.94
CA ASP A 238 -9.29 12.12 23.77
C ASP A 238 -9.70 11.31 22.53
N ARG A 239 -10.65 10.41 22.68
CA ARG A 239 -11.17 9.64 21.54
C ARG A 239 -11.82 10.56 20.51
N ARG A 240 -11.50 10.33 19.23
CA ARG A 240 -12.08 11.07 18.10
C ARG A 240 -12.28 10.20 16.88
N ASN A 241 -13.22 10.61 16.04
CA ASN A 241 -13.38 10.05 14.71
C ASN A 241 -12.29 10.63 13.78
N THR A 242 -11.68 9.78 12.96
CA THR A 242 -10.71 10.20 11.94
C THR A 242 -11.27 10.07 10.53
N VAL A 243 -12.10 9.06 10.25
CA VAL A 243 -12.92 8.94 9.04
C VAL A 243 -14.30 8.40 9.46
N ALA A 244 -15.35 9.15 9.21
CA ALA A 244 -16.71 8.79 9.59
C ALA A 244 -17.68 9.30 8.51
N SER A 245 -18.09 8.41 7.60
CA SER A 245 -18.98 8.73 6.51
C SER A 245 -20.33 9.23 7.02
N SER A 246 -20.90 10.22 6.36
CA SER A 246 -22.29 10.64 6.59
C SER A 246 -23.32 9.63 6.05
N TRP A 247 -22.87 8.68 5.22
CA TRP A 247 -23.67 7.56 4.74
C TRP A 247 -23.46 6.36 5.65
N GLU A 248 -24.44 6.05 6.50
CA GLU A 248 -24.34 5.03 7.55
C GLU A 248 -23.84 3.66 7.06
N PRO A 249 -24.22 3.14 5.88
CA PRO A 249 -23.73 1.84 5.40
C PRO A 249 -22.25 1.78 5.05
N ASP A 250 -21.55 2.91 4.89
CA ASP A 250 -20.12 2.93 4.63
C ASP A 250 -19.34 2.38 5.83
N ARG A 251 -18.25 1.66 5.52
CA ARG A 251 -17.41 0.97 6.51
C ARG A 251 -15.93 1.30 6.28
N PRO A 252 -15.45 2.48 6.67
CA PRO A 252 -14.02 2.77 6.69
C PRO A 252 -13.30 1.82 7.65
N GLY A 253 -12.22 1.15 7.19
CA GLY A 253 -11.48 0.15 7.96
C GLY A 253 -9.99 0.13 7.61
N MET A 254 -9.21 -0.68 8.32
CA MET A 254 -7.79 -0.99 8.06
C MET A 254 -6.88 0.24 8.02
N PRO A 255 -6.87 1.11 9.05
CA PRO A 255 -6.02 2.29 9.06
C PRO A 255 -4.55 1.92 9.17
N MET A 256 -3.71 2.48 8.30
CA MET A 256 -2.25 2.35 8.35
C MET A 256 -1.63 3.74 8.31
N VAL A 257 -0.82 4.10 9.30
CA VAL A 257 -0.27 5.46 9.44
C VAL A 257 1.25 5.48 9.34
N ARG A 258 1.79 6.39 8.53
CA ARG A 258 3.24 6.64 8.42
C ARG A 258 3.54 8.14 8.52
N ARG A 259 4.54 8.48 9.34
CA ARG A 259 5.09 9.83 9.36
C ARG A 259 6.05 10.00 8.19
N LEU A 260 5.90 11.08 7.43
CA LEU A 260 6.75 11.42 6.29
C LEU A 260 7.92 12.33 6.72
N PRO A 261 9.02 12.40 5.94
CA PRO A 261 10.17 13.23 6.27
C PRO A 261 9.87 14.73 6.40
N ASN A 262 8.88 15.22 5.65
CA ASN A 262 8.42 16.62 5.75
C ASN A 262 7.63 16.91 7.02
N GLY A 263 7.47 15.92 7.93
CA GLY A 263 6.77 16.05 9.19
C GLY A 263 5.26 15.77 9.12
N THR A 264 4.68 15.66 7.94
CA THR A 264 3.26 15.28 7.80
C THR A 264 3.06 13.77 8.03
N TYR A 265 1.82 13.37 8.24
CA TYR A 265 1.42 11.98 8.41
C TYR A 265 0.50 11.58 7.26
N PHE A 266 0.69 10.38 6.77
CA PHE A 266 -0.11 9.77 5.73
C PHE A 266 -0.87 8.58 6.32
N MET A 267 -2.18 8.51 6.14
CA MET A 267 -3.01 7.39 6.54
C MET A 267 -3.67 6.78 5.30
N SER A 268 -3.42 5.50 5.02
CA SER A 268 -4.20 4.71 4.08
C SER A 268 -5.24 3.88 4.82
N TYR A 269 -6.36 3.63 4.18
CA TYR A 269 -7.49 2.85 4.71
C TYR A 269 -8.38 2.38 3.56
N GLU A 270 -9.28 1.45 3.83
CA GLU A 270 -10.32 1.07 2.89
C GLU A 270 -11.67 1.68 3.27
N ILE A 271 -12.58 1.80 2.30
CA ILE A 271 -14.00 2.06 2.57
C ILE A 271 -14.80 0.95 1.93
N CYS A 272 -15.43 0.12 2.76
CA CYS A 272 -16.29 -0.95 2.31
C CYS A 272 -17.75 -0.53 2.37
N ASN A 273 -18.49 -0.91 1.34
CA ASN A 273 -19.95 -0.78 1.29
C ASN A 273 -20.47 -1.80 0.27
N PRO A 274 -20.76 -3.05 0.67
CA PRO A 274 -21.29 -4.07 -0.23
C PRO A 274 -22.59 -3.60 -0.88
N GLY A 275 -22.58 -3.46 -2.22
CA GLY A 275 -23.68 -2.90 -2.99
C GLY A 275 -23.66 -1.37 -3.15
N GLY A 276 -22.73 -0.69 -2.47
CA GLY A 276 -22.47 0.75 -2.64
C GLY A 276 -21.35 1.04 -3.63
N GLN A 277 -20.99 2.33 -3.70
CA GLN A 277 -19.99 2.79 -4.69
C GLN A 277 -18.54 2.44 -4.33
N TYR A 278 -18.20 2.22 -3.04
CA TYR A 278 -16.81 2.09 -2.61
C TYR A 278 -16.28 0.65 -2.65
N GLN A 279 -17.07 -0.36 -2.30
CA GLN A 279 -16.71 -1.79 -2.38
C GLN A 279 -15.30 -2.13 -1.85
N CYS A 280 -14.92 -1.61 -0.69
CA CYS A 280 -13.60 -1.71 -0.07
C CYS A 280 -12.47 -0.99 -0.85
N VAL A 281 -12.77 0.06 -1.59
CA VAL A 281 -11.77 0.85 -2.31
C VAL A 281 -10.82 1.54 -1.33
N VAL A 282 -9.53 1.48 -1.66
CA VAL A 282 -8.47 2.11 -0.85
C VAL A 282 -8.51 3.63 -1.00
N HIS A 283 -8.43 4.31 0.14
CA HIS A 283 -8.38 5.77 0.25
C HIS A 283 -7.18 6.20 1.10
N TYR A 284 -6.86 7.48 1.06
CA TYR A 284 -5.86 8.07 1.94
C TYR A 284 -6.24 9.48 2.40
N ARG A 285 -5.66 9.88 3.51
CA ARG A 285 -5.68 11.24 4.06
C ARG A 285 -4.30 11.61 4.58
N THR A 286 -4.08 12.90 4.78
CA THR A 286 -2.86 13.43 5.41
C THR A 286 -3.22 14.25 6.64
N SER A 287 -2.29 14.31 7.59
CA SER A 287 -2.40 15.12 8.80
C SER A 287 -1.10 15.91 9.01
N PRO A 288 -1.15 17.15 9.47
CA PRO A 288 0.07 17.93 9.77
C PRO A 288 0.77 17.44 11.04
N ASP A 289 0.06 16.76 11.95
CA ASP A 289 0.56 16.45 13.29
C ASP A 289 0.32 15.00 13.74
N GLY A 290 -0.36 14.18 12.93
CA GLY A 290 -0.69 12.77 13.24
C GLY A 290 -1.87 12.59 14.19
N TRP A 291 -2.49 13.69 14.64
CA TRP A 291 -3.68 13.69 15.48
C TRP A 291 -4.86 14.37 14.81
N ASN A 292 -4.66 15.51 14.18
CA ASN A 292 -5.71 16.26 13.48
C ASN A 292 -5.78 15.83 12.00
N TRP A 293 -6.85 15.11 11.64
CA TRP A 293 -7.08 14.59 10.29
C TRP A 293 -8.10 15.41 9.49
N GLY A 294 -8.53 16.58 10.01
CA GLY A 294 -9.57 17.42 9.42
C GLY A 294 -10.97 16.89 9.67
N ASP A 295 -11.93 17.28 8.82
CA ASP A 295 -13.32 16.84 8.94
C ASP A 295 -13.44 15.33 8.74
N PRO A 296 -13.92 14.55 9.72
CA PRO A 296 -14.06 13.11 9.59
C PRO A 296 -15.09 12.69 8.51
N ALA A 297 -16.03 13.54 8.13
CA ALA A 297 -16.97 13.26 7.05
C ALA A 297 -16.33 13.33 5.65
N SER A 298 -15.16 13.97 5.53
CA SER A 298 -14.37 13.90 4.31
C SER A 298 -13.74 12.50 4.16
N LEU A 299 -14.05 11.82 3.07
CA LEU A 299 -13.60 10.44 2.84
C LEU A 299 -12.19 10.32 2.22
N GLY A 300 -11.50 11.46 2.02
CA GLY A 300 -10.14 11.49 1.49
C GLY A 300 -10.06 11.25 -0.02
N TYR A 301 -8.90 10.76 -0.46
CA TYR A 301 -8.58 10.61 -1.88
C TYR A 301 -8.28 9.16 -2.21
N ARG A 302 -8.57 8.73 -3.43
CA ARG A 302 -8.22 7.42 -3.96
C ARG A 302 -6.85 7.46 -4.62
N PRO A 303 -5.86 6.63 -4.21
CA PRO A 303 -4.62 6.44 -4.95
C PRO A 303 -4.92 5.80 -6.30
N GLU A 304 -4.55 6.46 -7.39
CA GLU A 304 -4.78 5.96 -8.75
C GLU A 304 -3.55 6.12 -9.63
N THR A 305 -3.35 5.16 -10.53
CA THR A 305 -2.39 5.31 -11.63
C THR A 305 -2.95 6.25 -12.72
N VAL A 306 -2.09 6.70 -13.64
CA VAL A 306 -2.52 7.54 -14.78
C VAL A 306 -3.64 6.88 -15.58
N ASP A 307 -3.61 5.55 -15.70
CA ASP A 307 -4.63 4.76 -16.38
C ASP A 307 -5.86 4.44 -15.53
N GLY A 308 -5.84 4.88 -14.27
CA GLY A 308 -6.95 4.73 -13.35
C GLY A 308 -7.03 3.38 -12.66
N LYS A 309 -5.93 2.60 -12.62
CA LYS A 309 -5.86 1.44 -11.75
C LYS A 309 -5.80 1.86 -10.29
N TYR A 310 -6.42 1.10 -9.41
CA TYR A 310 -6.49 1.37 -7.99
C TYR A 310 -6.61 0.08 -7.19
N PHE A 311 -6.25 0.13 -5.92
CA PHE A 311 -6.43 -1.00 -5.02
C PHE A 311 -7.78 -1.01 -4.34
N ARG A 312 -8.25 -2.22 -4.05
CA ARG A 312 -9.31 -2.49 -3.08
C ARG A 312 -8.85 -3.49 -2.03
N ALA A 313 -9.44 -3.38 -0.85
CA ALA A 313 -9.30 -4.19 0.35
C ALA A 313 -7.88 -4.23 0.95
N ALA A 314 -7.85 -4.23 2.26
CA ALA A 314 -6.71 -4.53 3.13
C ALA A 314 -5.40 -3.78 2.80
N PRO A 315 -5.41 -2.43 2.66
CA PRO A 315 -4.23 -1.68 2.28
C PRO A 315 -3.15 -1.71 3.35
N THR A 316 -1.89 -1.71 2.90
CA THR A 316 -0.74 -1.34 3.73
C THR A 316 0.10 -0.28 3.03
N ILE A 317 0.81 0.53 3.81
CA ILE A 317 1.63 1.65 3.33
C ILE A 317 3.00 1.63 3.99
N ALA A 318 4.04 1.87 3.21
CA ALA A 318 5.39 2.12 3.70
C ALA A 318 5.97 3.36 3.04
N TRP A 319 6.93 3.98 3.71
CA TRP A 319 7.75 5.03 3.14
C TRP A 319 9.17 4.51 2.93
N ALA A 320 9.75 4.80 1.77
CA ALA A 320 11.13 4.46 1.40
C ALA A 320 11.90 5.74 1.06
N PRO A 321 13.19 5.86 1.43
CA PRO A 321 14.04 6.91 0.89
C PRO A 321 14.17 6.75 -0.64
N ALA A 322 14.33 7.85 -1.37
CA ALA A 322 14.61 7.78 -2.79
C ALA A 322 16.10 7.48 -3.01
N PRO A 323 16.47 6.44 -3.78
CA PRO A 323 17.83 6.30 -4.28
C PRO A 323 18.20 7.58 -5.06
N GLY A 324 19.30 8.25 -4.66
CA GLY A 324 19.69 9.53 -5.26
C GLY A 324 19.21 10.80 -4.55
N GLY A 325 18.53 10.67 -3.37
CA GLY A 325 18.34 11.78 -2.42
C GLY A 325 17.15 12.71 -2.68
N GLY A 326 16.08 12.25 -3.33
CA GLY A 326 14.83 13.01 -3.41
C GLY A 326 14.24 13.26 -2.01
N ALA A 327 13.97 14.53 -1.66
CA ALA A 327 13.55 14.94 -0.31
C ALA A 327 12.25 14.25 0.18
N ASN A 328 11.34 13.92 -0.74
CA ASN A 328 10.08 13.27 -0.42
C ASN A 328 10.22 11.75 -0.20
N GLY A 329 11.30 11.13 -0.70
CA GLY A 329 11.36 9.68 -0.80
C GLY A 329 10.24 9.14 -1.71
N ARG A 330 9.72 7.99 -1.35
CA ARG A 330 8.53 7.42 -2.03
C ARG A 330 7.61 6.70 -1.06
N LEU A 331 6.31 6.85 -1.27
CA LEU A 331 5.30 6.00 -0.65
C LEU A 331 5.15 4.72 -1.47
N LEU A 332 5.01 3.58 -0.80
CA LEU A 332 4.73 2.27 -1.37
C LEU A 332 3.41 1.78 -0.79
N LEU A 333 2.42 1.54 -1.63
CA LEU A 333 1.07 1.12 -1.24
C LEU A 333 0.76 -0.22 -1.91
N ILE A 334 0.28 -1.18 -1.14
CA ILE A 334 -0.31 -2.40 -1.67
C ILE A 334 -1.67 -2.62 -1.03
N GLY A 335 -2.60 -3.15 -1.81
CA GLY A 335 -3.91 -3.64 -1.35
C GLY A 335 -4.11 -5.06 -1.83
N GLN A 336 -5.19 -5.69 -1.40
CA GLN A 336 -5.45 -7.08 -1.69
C GLN A 336 -5.62 -7.35 -3.20
N GLN A 337 -6.39 -6.51 -3.89
CA GLN A 337 -6.66 -6.64 -5.32
C GLN A 337 -6.41 -5.32 -6.05
N LEU A 338 -5.66 -5.38 -7.15
CA LEU A 338 -5.55 -4.27 -8.09
C LEU A 338 -6.67 -4.35 -9.12
N LEU A 339 -7.38 -3.26 -9.30
CA LEU A 339 -8.49 -3.14 -10.24
C LEU A 339 -8.16 -2.15 -11.35
N ASN A 340 -8.70 -2.39 -12.53
CA ASN A 340 -8.75 -1.44 -13.63
C ASN A 340 -9.74 -0.30 -13.31
N ARG A 341 -9.70 0.78 -14.07
CA ARG A 341 -10.61 1.93 -13.95
C ARG A 341 -12.09 1.54 -13.94
N ASP A 342 -12.46 0.51 -14.66
CA ASP A 342 -13.83 -0.01 -14.77
C ASP A 342 -14.25 -0.96 -13.63
N GLY A 343 -13.34 -1.17 -12.65
CA GLY A 343 -13.58 -2.05 -11.50
C GLY A 343 -13.33 -3.53 -11.76
N THR A 344 -12.89 -3.92 -12.95
CA THR A 344 -12.49 -5.30 -13.22
C THR A 344 -11.11 -5.60 -12.63
N PRO A 345 -10.79 -6.84 -12.22
CA PRO A 345 -9.44 -7.19 -11.76
C PRO A 345 -8.39 -6.90 -12.85
N ALA A 346 -7.32 -6.22 -12.46
CA ALA A 346 -6.16 -6.03 -13.35
C ALA A 346 -5.39 -7.35 -13.53
N ALA A 347 -4.79 -7.54 -14.70
CA ALA A 347 -4.06 -8.78 -15.02
C ALA A 347 -2.84 -9.02 -14.10
N ASP A 348 -2.30 -7.95 -13.54
CA ASP A 348 -1.17 -7.90 -12.62
C ASP A 348 -1.58 -7.77 -11.13
N SER A 349 -2.86 -7.96 -10.83
CA SER A 349 -3.37 -8.05 -9.45
C SER A 349 -2.66 -9.14 -8.66
N GLY A 350 -2.23 -8.81 -7.42
CA GLY A 350 -1.41 -9.70 -6.56
C GLY A 350 0.08 -9.74 -6.95
N ARG A 351 0.51 -8.87 -7.89
CA ARG A 351 1.91 -8.80 -8.37
C ARG A 351 2.44 -7.37 -8.44
N THR A 352 1.67 -6.42 -7.94
CA THR A 352 1.93 -4.99 -8.12
C THR A 352 1.87 -4.26 -6.79
N ILE A 353 2.78 -3.32 -6.59
CA ILE A 353 2.77 -2.27 -5.58
C ILE A 353 2.55 -0.94 -6.32
N LEU A 354 1.76 -0.03 -5.80
CA LEU A 354 1.69 1.34 -6.27
C LEU A 354 2.68 2.21 -5.49
N ALA A 355 3.41 3.05 -6.20
CA ALA A 355 4.39 3.95 -5.63
C ALA A 355 4.10 5.41 -6.00
N ASN A 356 4.48 6.35 -5.11
CA ASN A 356 4.28 7.78 -5.31
C ASN A 356 5.44 8.58 -4.69
N THR A 357 5.99 9.56 -5.43
CA THR A 357 7.10 10.43 -5.01
C THR A 357 6.66 11.82 -4.58
N GLU A 358 5.35 12.11 -4.61
CA GLU A 358 4.77 13.42 -4.33
C GLU A 358 3.94 13.42 -3.05
N ASN A 359 4.38 12.65 -2.04
CA ASN A 359 3.70 12.54 -0.73
C ASN A 359 2.20 12.18 -0.85
N GLY A 360 1.84 11.37 -1.86
CA GLY A 360 0.48 10.90 -2.11
C GLY A 360 -0.30 11.73 -3.13
N THR A 361 0.14 12.92 -3.48
CA THR A 361 -0.53 13.75 -4.50
C THR A 361 -0.19 13.29 -5.92
N GLY A 362 -1.07 13.60 -6.87
CA GLY A 362 -0.88 13.21 -8.27
C GLY A 362 -0.99 11.69 -8.51
N PRO A 363 -0.62 11.24 -9.72
CA PRO A 363 -0.76 9.84 -10.09
C PRO A 363 0.26 8.95 -9.39
N TRP A 364 -0.16 7.74 -9.08
CA TRP A 364 0.70 6.66 -8.60
C TRP A 364 1.20 5.85 -9.79
N TYR A 365 2.32 5.16 -9.63
CA TYR A 365 2.89 4.29 -10.64
C TYR A 365 3.12 2.87 -10.11
N GLU A 366 3.12 1.92 -11.01
CA GLU A 366 3.24 0.50 -10.69
C GLU A 366 4.70 0.08 -10.56
N ILE A 367 4.99 -0.73 -9.52
CA ILE A 367 6.23 -1.47 -9.38
C ILE A 367 5.91 -2.94 -9.13
N GLU A 368 6.84 -3.84 -9.42
CA GLU A 368 6.62 -5.27 -9.23
C GLU A 368 6.66 -5.63 -7.74
N ALA A 369 5.64 -6.36 -7.26
CA ALA A 369 5.61 -6.89 -5.91
C ALA A 369 6.60 -8.06 -5.77
N PRO A 370 7.41 -8.13 -4.69
CA PRO A 370 8.32 -9.25 -4.46
C PRO A 370 7.64 -10.60 -4.31
N VAL A 371 6.52 -10.64 -3.58
CA VAL A 371 5.69 -11.83 -3.47
C VAL A 371 4.59 -11.76 -4.53
N LYS A 372 4.40 -12.85 -5.26
CA LYS A 372 3.42 -12.94 -6.34
C LYS A 372 2.31 -13.89 -5.94
N VAL A 373 1.15 -13.33 -5.64
CA VAL A 373 -0.07 -14.08 -5.34
C VAL A 373 -0.87 -14.22 -6.65
N ALA A 374 -1.11 -15.45 -7.08
CA ALA A 374 -1.64 -15.71 -8.42
C ALA A 374 -3.10 -15.27 -8.61
N ALA A 375 -3.91 -15.37 -7.58
CA ALA A 375 -5.34 -15.10 -7.64
C ALA A 375 -5.85 -14.50 -6.34
N PRO A 376 -5.50 -13.23 -6.03
CA PRO A 376 -6.02 -12.59 -4.84
C PRO A 376 -7.54 -12.46 -4.94
N THR A 377 -8.22 -12.95 -3.90
CA THR A 377 -9.68 -12.90 -3.81
C THR A 377 -10.08 -12.06 -2.60
N ALA A 378 -11.31 -11.55 -2.59
CA ALA A 378 -11.83 -10.77 -1.46
C ALA A 378 -12.13 -11.66 -0.25
N THR A 379 -11.11 -12.39 0.24
CA THR A 379 -11.14 -13.23 1.44
C THR A 379 -9.96 -12.85 2.34
N TYR A 380 -9.94 -13.34 3.55
CA TYR A 380 -8.94 -13.01 4.57
C TYR A 380 -7.53 -13.61 4.34
N CYS A 381 -7.28 -14.33 3.24
CA CYS A 381 -5.99 -14.98 3.02
C CYS A 381 -5.23 -14.42 1.82
N PRO A 382 -5.59 -14.64 0.55
CA PRO A 382 -4.69 -14.29 -0.54
C PRO A 382 -4.39 -12.78 -0.55
N ASN A 383 -3.13 -12.42 -0.34
CA ASN A 383 -2.64 -11.03 -0.36
C ASN A 383 -3.36 -10.09 0.63
N TYR A 384 -3.83 -10.63 1.78
CA TYR A 384 -4.60 -9.84 2.73
C TYR A 384 -3.68 -9.12 3.72
N SER A 385 -3.70 -7.77 3.68
CA SER A 385 -2.92 -6.89 4.57
C SER A 385 -1.41 -7.15 4.52
N SER A 386 -0.84 -7.23 3.32
CA SER A 386 0.57 -7.55 3.05
C SER A 386 1.48 -6.37 3.42
N PRO A 387 2.31 -6.46 4.48
CA PRO A 387 3.18 -5.35 4.88
C PRO A 387 4.39 -5.26 3.96
N LEU A 388 4.87 -4.02 3.80
CA LEU A 388 6.06 -3.65 3.04
C LEU A 388 7.13 -3.08 3.98
N LEU A 389 8.37 -3.57 3.86
CA LEU A 389 9.52 -3.07 4.60
C LEU A 389 10.65 -2.66 3.65
N PRO A 390 10.78 -1.37 3.31
CA PRO A 390 11.88 -0.89 2.48
C PRO A 390 13.25 -1.07 3.14
N SER A 391 14.29 -1.27 2.31
CA SER A 391 15.68 -1.16 2.75
C SER A 391 16.03 0.27 3.15
N ALA A 392 17.06 0.43 3.98
CA ALA A 392 17.51 1.75 4.46
C ALA A 392 17.96 2.68 3.33
N ASP A 393 18.40 2.15 2.20
CA ASP A 393 18.79 2.89 1.00
C ASP A 393 17.63 3.04 -0.02
N GLY A 394 16.45 2.48 0.28
CA GLY A 394 15.24 2.52 -0.56
C GLY A 394 15.33 1.75 -1.88
N ARG A 395 16.37 0.91 -2.07
CA ARG A 395 16.57 0.17 -3.33
C ARG A 395 15.80 -1.12 -3.40
N THR A 396 15.49 -1.71 -2.25
CA THR A 396 14.71 -2.94 -2.17
C THR A 396 13.56 -2.81 -1.20
N VAL A 397 12.56 -3.65 -1.33
CA VAL A 397 11.46 -3.81 -0.40
C VAL A 397 11.27 -5.30 -0.07
N LEU A 398 11.17 -5.61 1.21
CA LEU A 398 10.68 -6.90 1.68
C LEU A 398 9.16 -6.81 1.77
N GLU A 399 8.49 -7.85 1.27
CA GLU A 399 7.05 -8.04 1.38
C GLU A 399 6.74 -9.33 2.10
N ILE A 400 5.70 -9.34 2.92
CA ILE A 400 5.10 -10.56 3.47
C ILE A 400 3.68 -10.62 2.96
N ALA A 401 3.37 -11.53 2.05
CA ALA A 401 2.02 -11.74 1.55
C ALA A 401 1.52 -13.15 1.90
N THR A 402 0.23 -13.24 2.20
CA THR A 402 -0.41 -14.52 2.51
C THR A 402 -1.00 -15.15 1.26
N ASP A 403 -0.97 -16.49 1.20
CA ASP A 403 -1.66 -17.26 0.17
C ASP A 403 -2.08 -18.63 0.71
N TRP A 404 -2.97 -19.31 -0.02
CA TRP A 404 -3.40 -20.65 0.32
C TRP A 404 -2.36 -21.72 -0.05
N ASP A 405 -2.00 -22.56 0.89
CA ASP A 405 -1.19 -23.75 0.69
C ASP A 405 -1.89 -24.96 1.30
N GLY A 406 -2.49 -25.80 0.46
CA GLY A 406 -3.22 -27.00 0.90
C GLY A 406 -4.37 -26.70 1.87
N GLY A 407 -5.01 -25.53 1.80
CA GLY A 407 -6.09 -25.09 2.69
C GLY A 407 -5.61 -24.40 3.97
N VAL A 408 -4.30 -24.24 4.15
CA VAL A 408 -3.69 -23.43 5.20
C VAL A 408 -3.34 -22.05 4.64
N CYS A 409 -3.76 -20.98 5.32
CA CYS A 409 -3.33 -19.64 4.96
C CYS A 409 -1.92 -19.39 5.47
N ARG A 410 -0.96 -19.28 4.56
CA ARG A 410 0.46 -19.19 4.87
C ARG A 410 1.05 -17.86 4.44
N PRO A 411 1.83 -17.17 5.30
CA PRO A 411 2.59 -15.99 4.88
C PRO A 411 3.89 -16.42 4.17
N TYR A 412 4.19 -15.73 3.07
CA TYR A 412 5.40 -15.88 2.26
C TYR A 412 6.18 -14.58 2.28
N VAL A 413 7.50 -14.69 2.36
CA VAL A 413 8.43 -13.56 2.39
C VAL A 413 9.27 -13.56 1.14
N ALA A 414 9.40 -12.40 0.51
CA ALA A 414 10.37 -12.16 -0.55
C ALA A 414 10.89 -10.72 -0.49
N THR A 415 12.09 -10.51 -0.99
CA THR A 415 12.68 -9.18 -1.19
C THR A 415 12.89 -8.97 -2.68
N GLY A 416 12.45 -7.85 -3.17
CA GLY A 416 12.61 -7.43 -4.55
C GLY A 416 13.12 -6.00 -4.67
N PRO A 417 13.58 -5.60 -5.86
CA PRO A 417 14.00 -4.23 -6.10
C PRO A 417 12.79 -3.28 -6.04
N VAL A 418 12.97 -2.13 -5.40
CA VAL A 418 12.05 -0.98 -5.56
C VAL A 418 12.38 -0.24 -6.87
N THR A 419 12.99 -0.92 -7.79
CA THR A 419 13.05 -0.54 -9.19
C THR A 419 11.73 -0.97 -9.84
N GLY A 420 10.67 -0.38 -9.43
CA GLY A 420 9.61 -0.09 -10.36
C GLY A 420 10.25 0.93 -11.22
N SER A 421 10.09 0.78 -12.43
CA SER A 421 10.08 1.70 -13.53
C SER A 421 9.93 3.20 -13.14
N GLY A 422 10.04 3.58 -11.90
CA GLY A 422 10.28 4.93 -11.40
C GLY A 422 11.65 5.45 -11.82
N ASP A 423 12.59 4.54 -12.01
CA ASP A 423 13.92 4.85 -12.46
C ASP A 423 14.17 4.03 -13.71
N ALA A 424 13.91 4.59 -14.88
CA ALA A 424 14.38 4.16 -16.19
C ALA A 424 14.60 2.65 -16.46
N ALA A 425 13.96 1.75 -15.69
CA ALA A 425 14.02 0.31 -15.92
C ALA A 425 13.40 0.00 -17.29
N GLY A 426 14.22 -0.46 -18.21
CA GLY A 426 13.87 -0.66 -19.60
C GLY A 426 14.40 0.43 -20.55
N VAL A 427 14.98 1.52 -20.03
CA VAL A 427 15.70 2.50 -20.84
C VAL A 427 17.15 2.07 -20.92
N ALA A 428 17.55 1.54 -22.08
CA ALA A 428 18.92 1.07 -22.30
C ALA A 428 19.86 2.26 -22.50
N ASP A 429 20.99 2.25 -21.77
CA ASP A 429 22.04 3.26 -21.94
C ASP A 429 22.55 3.30 -23.39
N GLY A 430 22.67 4.49 -23.93
CA GLY A 430 23.10 4.73 -25.31
C GLY A 430 22.07 4.34 -26.38
N ALA A 431 20.89 3.85 -26.01
CA ALA A 431 19.84 3.55 -26.98
C ALA A 431 19.09 4.80 -27.42
N ARG A 432 18.42 4.68 -28.57
CA ARG A 432 17.66 5.77 -29.20
C ARG A 432 16.19 5.61 -28.92
N TYR A 433 15.54 6.73 -28.63
CA TYR A 433 14.12 6.79 -28.31
C TYR A 433 13.48 8.00 -28.99
N ARG A 434 12.20 7.86 -29.32
CA ARG A 434 11.30 9.00 -29.47
C ARG A 434 10.46 9.12 -28.21
N LEU A 435 10.15 10.35 -27.82
CA LEU A 435 9.37 10.66 -26.65
C LEU A 435 7.99 11.13 -27.09
N VAL A 436 6.94 10.36 -26.80
CA VAL A 436 5.55 10.63 -27.22
C VAL A 436 4.77 11.19 -26.04
N ASN A 437 4.22 12.40 -26.19
CA ASN A 437 3.45 13.06 -25.13
C ASN A 437 2.10 12.38 -24.89
N ALA A 438 1.75 12.15 -23.63
CA ALA A 438 0.52 11.46 -23.24
C ALA A 438 -0.76 12.25 -23.54
N ASN A 439 -0.67 13.60 -23.53
CA ASN A 439 -1.82 14.48 -23.75
C ASN A 439 -2.19 14.63 -25.23
N SER A 440 -1.17 14.72 -26.09
CA SER A 440 -1.35 15.06 -27.49
C SER A 440 -1.10 13.90 -28.45
N GLY A 441 -0.30 12.91 -28.04
CA GLY A 441 0.22 11.87 -28.93
C GLY A 441 1.35 12.37 -29.86
N HIS A 442 1.80 13.62 -29.70
CA HIS A 442 2.91 14.18 -30.48
C HIS A 442 4.28 13.81 -29.92
N CYS A 443 5.29 13.84 -30.75
CA CYS A 443 6.67 13.54 -30.40
C CYS A 443 7.44 14.80 -29.95
N LEU A 444 8.37 14.65 -29.01
CA LEU A 444 9.37 15.65 -28.67
C LEU A 444 10.26 15.89 -29.89
N ASP A 445 10.34 17.10 -30.36
CA ASP A 445 10.85 17.45 -31.68
C ASP A 445 11.71 18.70 -31.63
N VAL A 446 12.82 18.72 -32.40
CA VAL A 446 13.61 19.93 -32.62
C VAL A 446 12.99 20.72 -33.76
N ALA A 447 12.50 21.93 -33.47
CA ALA A 447 11.78 22.76 -34.43
C ALA A 447 12.58 23.01 -35.72
N ALA A 448 11.88 22.91 -36.86
CA ALA A 448 12.42 23.14 -38.17
C ALA A 448 13.68 22.32 -38.54
N ASP A 449 13.84 21.12 -37.93
CA ASP A 449 15.03 20.27 -38.08
C ASP A 449 16.35 21.02 -37.83
N SER A 450 16.34 21.96 -36.87
CA SER A 450 17.50 22.79 -36.57
C SER A 450 18.70 21.94 -36.18
N ARG A 451 19.84 22.20 -36.76
CA ARG A 451 21.14 21.60 -36.42
C ARG A 451 22.05 22.58 -35.68
N ASN A 452 21.51 23.69 -35.21
CA ASN A 452 22.26 24.73 -34.50
C ASN A 452 22.00 24.66 -33.00
N ALA A 453 23.01 25.00 -32.18
CA ALA A 453 22.83 25.25 -30.77
C ALA A 453 21.80 26.38 -30.57
N GLY A 454 20.91 26.21 -29.56
CA GLY A 454 19.80 27.12 -29.33
C GLY A 454 18.53 26.78 -30.13
N GLY A 455 18.55 25.72 -30.96
CA GLY A 455 17.34 25.27 -31.66
C GLY A 455 16.24 24.93 -30.66
N ASN A 456 15.04 25.48 -30.90
CA ASN A 456 13.91 25.30 -29.99
C ASN A 456 13.40 23.84 -29.97
N VAL A 457 12.92 23.39 -28.83
CA VAL A 457 12.24 22.09 -28.70
C VAL A 457 10.74 22.31 -28.55
N GLN A 458 9.99 21.57 -29.33
CA GLN A 458 8.54 21.63 -29.46
C GLN A 458 7.94 20.22 -29.41
N GLN A 459 6.63 20.10 -29.41
CA GLN A 459 5.96 18.87 -29.80
C GLN A 459 5.53 18.94 -31.27
N TRP A 460 5.67 17.85 -32.00
CA TRP A 460 5.26 17.77 -33.42
C TRP A 460 4.67 16.41 -33.75
N THR A 461 3.85 16.34 -34.81
CA THR A 461 3.32 15.05 -35.29
C THR A 461 4.46 14.05 -35.46
N CYS A 462 4.33 12.86 -34.88
CA CYS A 462 5.34 11.81 -34.97
C CYS A 462 5.50 11.38 -36.43
N ASN A 463 6.68 11.61 -37.01
CA ASN A 463 6.97 11.33 -38.40
C ASN A 463 8.18 10.41 -38.62
N GLY A 464 8.83 9.97 -37.52
CA GLY A 464 9.97 9.06 -37.56
C GLY A 464 11.30 9.67 -38.03
N LEU A 465 11.36 10.99 -38.21
CA LEU A 465 12.58 11.69 -38.68
C LEU A 465 13.56 11.94 -37.50
N GLY A 466 14.80 12.27 -37.87
CA GLY A 466 15.91 12.50 -36.95
C GLY A 466 15.69 13.53 -35.85
N PRO A 467 14.99 14.66 -36.08
CA PRO A 467 14.68 15.67 -35.06
C PRO A 467 13.87 15.13 -33.86
N GLN A 468 13.20 13.98 -34.02
CA GLN A 468 12.38 13.34 -33.01
C GLN A 468 13.07 12.17 -32.30
N ALA A 469 14.29 11.85 -32.71
CA ALA A 469 15.08 10.76 -32.14
C ALA A 469 16.14 11.32 -31.18
N TRP A 470 16.15 10.75 -29.98
CA TRP A 470 17.04 11.14 -28.89
C TRP A 470 17.84 9.96 -28.39
N THR A 471 19.15 10.08 -28.28
CA THR A 471 20.01 9.10 -27.63
C THR A 471 20.03 9.39 -26.12
N LEU A 472 19.65 8.44 -25.30
CA LEU A 472 19.65 8.57 -23.85
C LEU A 472 20.91 7.93 -23.28
N ARG A 473 21.74 8.70 -22.59
CA ARG A 473 22.93 8.20 -21.89
C ARG A 473 22.79 8.42 -20.40
N SER A 474 23.03 7.37 -19.64
CA SER A 474 23.01 7.39 -18.17
C SER A 474 24.12 8.30 -17.63
N HIS A 475 23.75 9.17 -16.70
CA HIS A 475 24.65 10.07 -15.98
C HIS A 475 24.27 10.13 -14.49
N GLY A 476 24.83 9.22 -13.71
CA GLY A 476 24.46 9.07 -12.28
C GLY A 476 23.03 8.60 -12.11
N ASP A 477 22.19 9.44 -11.48
CA ASP A 477 20.77 9.20 -11.25
C ASP A 477 19.85 9.81 -12.33
N ALA A 478 20.44 10.26 -13.44
CA ALA A 478 19.75 10.94 -14.52
C ALA A 478 20.20 10.44 -15.90
N PHE A 479 19.61 10.99 -16.94
CA PHE A 479 20.00 10.78 -18.33
C PHE A 479 20.27 12.11 -19.01
N THR A 480 21.29 12.11 -19.86
CA THR A 480 21.46 13.16 -20.87
C THR A 480 20.75 12.69 -22.14
N LEU A 481 19.91 13.54 -22.72
CA LEU A 481 19.21 13.29 -23.98
C LEU A 481 19.92 14.05 -25.10
N THR A 482 20.53 13.34 -26.05
CA THR A 482 21.23 13.94 -27.19
C THR A 482 20.42 13.74 -28.45
N GLY A 483 20.11 14.83 -29.16
CA GLY A 483 19.40 14.78 -30.43
C GLY A 483 20.21 14.01 -31.48
N VAL A 484 19.63 12.97 -32.09
CA VAL A 484 20.33 12.10 -33.05
C VAL A 484 20.76 12.90 -34.30
N ASN A 485 19.95 13.87 -34.72
CA ASN A 485 20.19 14.65 -35.91
C ASN A 485 21.21 15.77 -35.71
N SER A 486 21.27 16.36 -34.52
CA SER A 486 22.08 17.54 -34.23
C SER A 486 23.33 17.26 -33.38
N GLY A 487 23.31 16.22 -32.55
CA GLY A 487 24.35 15.94 -31.56
C GLY A 487 24.31 16.86 -30.33
N TYR A 488 23.32 17.74 -30.21
CA TYR A 488 23.15 18.62 -29.05
C TYR A 488 22.28 17.99 -27.95
N CYS A 489 22.48 18.42 -26.70
CA CYS A 489 21.76 17.95 -25.56
C CYS A 489 20.46 18.73 -25.34
N LEU A 490 19.43 18.04 -24.84
CA LEU A 490 18.18 18.65 -24.34
C LEU A 490 18.51 19.49 -23.08
N ASP A 491 18.24 20.78 -23.15
CA ASP A 491 18.78 21.80 -22.25
C ASP A 491 17.67 22.75 -21.77
N VAL A 492 17.64 23.04 -20.47
CA VAL A 492 16.85 24.16 -19.96
C VAL A 492 17.62 25.45 -20.18
N GLU A 493 17.03 26.33 -20.95
CA GLU A 493 17.66 27.58 -21.38
C GLU A 493 18.24 28.38 -20.23
N ASN A 494 19.55 28.72 -20.35
CA ASN A 494 20.33 29.44 -19.34
C ASN A 494 20.40 28.77 -17.95
N GLY A 495 20.08 27.47 -17.82
CA GLY A 495 20.00 26.77 -16.55
C GLY A 495 18.96 27.35 -15.59
N SER A 496 17.93 28.01 -16.14
CA SER A 496 16.89 28.69 -15.35
C SER A 496 16.19 27.73 -14.38
N ALA A 497 15.88 28.22 -13.18
CA ALA A 497 15.03 27.50 -12.22
C ALA A 497 13.57 28.00 -12.25
N THR A 498 13.22 28.91 -13.13
CA THR A 498 11.88 29.52 -13.19
C THR A 498 10.90 28.59 -13.92
N PRO A 499 9.69 28.34 -13.39
CA PRO A 499 8.63 27.66 -14.13
C PRO A 499 8.29 28.42 -15.43
N GLY A 500 8.15 27.69 -16.55
CA GLY A 500 7.95 28.26 -17.87
C GLY A 500 9.22 28.57 -18.64
N ALA A 501 10.40 28.31 -18.07
CA ALA A 501 11.64 28.47 -18.80
C ALA A 501 11.70 27.51 -19.99
N ASN A 502 12.19 28.02 -21.11
CA ASN A 502 12.22 27.33 -22.38
C ASN A 502 13.14 26.09 -22.33
N VAL A 503 12.79 25.06 -23.08
CA VAL A 503 13.66 23.92 -23.37
C VAL A 503 14.10 23.97 -24.81
N ARG A 504 15.40 23.82 -25.00
CA ARG A 504 16.07 23.90 -26.30
C ARG A 504 17.10 22.78 -26.50
N GLN A 505 17.71 22.68 -27.61
CA GLN A 505 18.97 21.93 -27.76
C GLN A 505 20.18 22.85 -27.58
N TRP A 506 21.22 22.38 -26.90
CA TRP A 506 22.42 23.14 -26.60
C TRP A 506 23.67 22.27 -26.61
N TYR A 507 24.86 22.86 -26.69
CA TYR A 507 26.11 22.13 -26.51
C TYR A 507 26.06 21.26 -25.25
N CYS A 508 26.41 19.97 -25.37
CA CYS A 508 26.53 19.10 -24.23
C CYS A 508 27.70 19.55 -23.34
N ASN A 509 27.43 20.02 -22.15
CA ASN A 509 28.40 20.64 -21.25
C ASN A 509 28.39 20.06 -19.82
N ALA A 510 27.73 18.92 -19.63
CA ALA A 510 27.56 18.23 -18.35
C ALA A 510 26.91 19.08 -17.24
N ALA A 511 26.21 20.16 -17.58
CA ALA A 511 25.46 20.96 -16.62
C ALA A 511 24.20 20.22 -16.17
N THR A 512 23.82 20.42 -14.89
CA THR A 512 22.62 19.79 -14.32
C THR A 512 21.31 20.22 -15.00
N ALA A 513 21.32 21.28 -15.81
CA ALA A 513 20.23 21.70 -16.68
C ALA A 513 20.01 20.77 -17.90
N GLN A 514 20.95 19.84 -18.14
CA GLN A 514 20.90 18.84 -19.21
C GLN A 514 20.74 17.42 -18.66
N ASP A 515 20.68 17.27 -17.33
CA ASP A 515 20.46 16.00 -16.64
C ASP A 515 18.97 15.84 -16.32
N TRP A 516 18.35 14.82 -16.89
CA TRP A 516 16.93 14.54 -16.77
C TRP A 516 16.71 13.22 -16.03
N ARG A 517 16.13 13.28 -14.84
CA ARG A 517 15.66 12.09 -14.13
C ARG A 517 14.41 11.56 -14.80
N LEU A 518 14.43 10.31 -15.19
CA LEU A 518 13.26 9.63 -15.71
C LEU A 518 12.49 9.02 -14.54
N GLN A 519 11.39 9.63 -14.17
CA GLN A 519 10.47 9.10 -13.16
C GLN A 519 9.33 8.40 -13.88
N ASN A 520 9.15 7.12 -13.62
CA ASN A 520 8.06 6.37 -14.23
C ASN A 520 6.71 6.88 -13.71
N ALA A 521 5.79 7.06 -14.62
CA ALA A 521 4.43 7.52 -14.36
C ALA A 521 3.36 6.46 -14.71
N GLY A 522 3.80 5.21 -14.91
CA GLY A 522 2.93 4.10 -15.32
C GLY A 522 2.75 3.98 -16.84
N ARG A 523 2.34 2.80 -17.33
CA ARG A 523 2.05 2.47 -18.74
C ARG A 523 3.17 2.78 -19.73
N GLY A 524 4.43 2.74 -19.30
CA GLY A 524 5.55 3.13 -20.15
C GLY A 524 5.68 4.64 -20.37
N TYR A 525 4.94 5.46 -19.60
CA TYR A 525 5.14 6.90 -19.53
C TYR A 525 6.12 7.27 -18.44
N TYR A 526 6.87 8.34 -18.66
CA TYR A 526 7.85 8.91 -17.75
C TYR A 526 7.61 10.42 -17.59
N ARG A 527 7.88 10.93 -16.39
CA ARG A 527 8.16 12.35 -16.19
C ARG A 527 9.67 12.55 -16.34
N LEU A 528 10.07 13.50 -17.14
CA LEU A 528 11.45 13.91 -17.22
C LEU A 528 11.63 15.10 -16.29
N VAL A 529 12.35 14.90 -15.18
CA VAL A 529 12.58 15.93 -14.16
C VAL A 529 14.00 16.44 -14.31
N VAL A 530 14.16 17.72 -14.63
CA VAL A 530 15.49 18.30 -14.79
C VAL A 530 16.16 18.46 -13.43
N LYS A 531 17.43 18.08 -13.34
CA LYS A 531 18.17 18.00 -12.09
C LYS A 531 18.47 19.37 -11.46
N SER A 532 18.66 20.41 -12.28
CA SER A 532 18.97 21.76 -11.81
C SER A 532 17.85 22.43 -11.02
N SER A 533 16.59 22.22 -11.41
CA SER A 533 15.43 22.91 -10.81
C SER A 533 14.43 21.98 -10.14
N GLY A 534 14.48 20.66 -10.42
CA GLY A 534 13.48 19.71 -9.97
C GLY A 534 12.13 19.82 -10.68
N GLN A 535 12.05 20.58 -11.80
CA GLN A 535 10.83 20.75 -12.59
C GLN A 535 10.69 19.72 -13.69
N CYS A 536 9.47 19.53 -14.20
CA CYS A 536 9.13 18.54 -15.22
C CYS A 536 9.21 19.13 -16.63
N LEU A 537 9.64 18.31 -17.60
CA LEU A 537 9.49 18.57 -19.03
C LEU A 537 8.00 18.63 -19.39
N ASP A 538 7.54 19.76 -19.89
CA ASP A 538 6.11 20.11 -19.98
C ASP A 538 5.78 20.70 -21.36
N VAL A 539 4.64 20.31 -21.92
CA VAL A 539 4.09 21.00 -23.08
C VAL A 539 3.33 22.23 -22.60
N SER A 540 3.79 23.40 -23.03
CA SER A 540 3.26 24.69 -22.61
C SER A 540 1.74 24.76 -22.73
N GLN A 541 1.08 25.23 -21.64
CA GLN A 541 -0.37 25.39 -21.51
C GLN A 541 -1.18 24.10 -21.76
N GLY A 542 -0.56 22.93 -21.68
CA GLY A 542 -1.21 21.66 -21.99
C GLY A 542 -1.72 21.57 -23.42
N SER A 543 -1.10 22.29 -24.35
CA SER A 543 -1.49 22.33 -25.74
C SER A 543 -1.47 20.94 -26.39
N ARG A 544 -2.42 20.67 -27.28
CA ARG A 544 -2.46 19.48 -28.14
C ARG A 544 -2.06 19.77 -29.60
N THR A 545 -1.68 21.00 -29.88
CA THR A 545 -1.38 21.42 -31.24
C THR A 545 0.07 21.07 -31.58
N ALA A 546 0.32 20.58 -32.79
CA ALA A 546 1.67 20.43 -33.33
C ALA A 546 2.36 21.82 -33.43
N GLY A 547 3.64 21.88 -33.02
CA GLY A 547 4.40 23.13 -32.91
C GLY A 547 4.27 23.83 -31.56
N ALA A 548 3.52 23.27 -30.61
CA ALA A 548 3.47 23.85 -29.28
C ALA A 548 4.81 23.69 -28.56
N ASN A 549 5.20 24.76 -27.86
CA ASN A 549 6.48 24.84 -27.16
C ASN A 549 6.61 23.84 -26.04
N VAL A 550 7.81 23.35 -25.81
CA VAL A 550 8.18 22.55 -24.65
C VAL A 550 9.01 23.41 -23.70
N GLN A 551 8.67 23.33 -22.44
CA GLN A 551 9.24 24.13 -21.35
C GLN A 551 9.53 23.25 -20.13
N GLN A 552 10.17 23.78 -19.11
CA GLN A 552 10.06 23.21 -17.76
C GLN A 552 8.90 23.85 -17.01
N TRP A 553 8.21 23.07 -16.18
CA TRP A 553 7.13 23.56 -15.33
C TRP A 553 7.07 22.79 -14.02
N THR A 554 6.47 23.39 -12.98
CA THR A 554 6.22 22.69 -11.71
C THR A 554 5.56 21.34 -11.96
N CYS A 555 6.12 20.26 -11.43
CA CYS A 555 5.58 18.91 -11.59
C CYS A 555 4.20 18.84 -10.95
N ASN A 556 3.16 18.59 -11.74
CA ASN A 556 1.76 18.54 -11.32
C ASN A 556 1.06 17.22 -11.67
N GLY A 557 1.81 16.27 -12.27
CA GLY A 557 1.31 14.95 -12.65
C GLY A 557 0.31 14.92 -13.80
N GLN A 558 0.07 16.05 -14.48
CA GLN A 558 -0.85 16.13 -15.61
C GLN A 558 -0.25 15.52 -16.89
N GLN A 559 -1.11 15.11 -17.82
CA GLN A 559 -0.69 14.45 -19.08
C GLN A 559 0.31 15.24 -19.95
N PRO A 560 0.33 16.60 -19.99
CA PRO A 560 1.34 17.35 -20.72
C PRO A 560 2.77 17.12 -20.25
N GLN A 561 2.97 16.59 -19.04
CA GLN A 561 4.27 16.26 -18.42
C GLN A 561 4.66 14.79 -18.56
N LEU A 562 3.84 13.97 -19.21
CA LEU A 562 4.02 12.54 -19.33
C LEU A 562 4.48 12.16 -20.73
N TRP A 563 5.57 11.43 -20.84
CA TRP A 563 6.21 11.07 -22.08
C TRP A 563 6.46 9.57 -22.16
N ARG A 564 5.95 8.91 -23.21
CA ARG A 564 6.25 7.51 -23.49
C ARG A 564 7.53 7.43 -24.31
N LEU A 565 8.48 6.61 -23.84
CA LEU A 565 9.72 6.34 -24.55
C LEU A 565 9.51 5.14 -25.47
N GLU A 566 9.60 5.38 -26.76
CA GLU A 566 9.52 4.33 -27.78
C GLU A 566 10.89 4.16 -28.43
N ARG A 567 11.43 2.96 -28.38
CA ARG A 567 12.73 2.65 -28.97
C ARG A 567 12.67 2.77 -30.50
N VAL A 568 13.66 3.40 -31.11
CA VAL A 568 13.78 3.62 -32.57
C VAL A 568 15.08 3.08 -33.11
#